data_a5bda11fc868eacdb345f66f2d2e1919
#
_entry.id   a5bda11fc868eacdb345f66f2d2e1919
#
_cell.length_a   1.000
_cell.length_b   1.000
_cell.length_c   1.000
_cell.angle_alpha   90.00
_cell.angle_beta   90.00
_cell.angle_gamma   90.00
#
_symmetry.space_group_name_H-M   'P 1'
#
loop_
_entity.id
_entity.type
_entity.pdbx_description
1 polymer ?
#
loop_
_entity_poly.entity_id
_entity_poly.type
_entity_poly.pdbx_seq_one_letter_code
_entity_poly.pdbx_strand_id
1 'polypeptide(L)'
;VVAEPQVEENPMQQVVVEPQVEERPVQQVVVEPQVEERPVQQVAEPQVEEQPMQQVVVEQVQKPISSTEVQEKAYVVNQRENDMRNVLHTPPTYTVPPLALLSIPQQSALDNTEWLEEQKELLDTTFNNFHVGAHVINVSQGPAVTRFEVQPDPGVKVNKITNLSDDIKLSLAAKDIRIEAPIPGKSAIGIEVPNKESKPVFLREILRSPVFTKSESPLTVALGLDISGDPIVTDIRKMPHGLIAGATGSGKSVCINAILTSILYKAKPHEVKLMLIDPKMVELAPYNSVPHLVAPVITDVKAATAALKWAVEEMERRYELFAHAGARDLTRYNTIVSEREIPGETLPYIVIVIDELADLMMVAPGDVEEAICRIAQKARACGIHLLVATQRPSVDVITGLIKSNIPTRIAFTVSSQVDSRTIIDIGGAEKLLGR
;
A
#
# COMPACT_ATOMS: atom_id res chain seq x y z
N VAL A 1 -57.85 7.28 -39.09
CA VAL A 1 -58.51 6.77 -37.90
C VAL A 1 -57.73 5.58 -37.46
N VAL A 2 -56.88 5.78 -36.52
CA VAL A 2 -56.01 4.77 -35.91
C VAL A 2 -56.61 4.43 -34.55
N ALA A 3 -56.95 3.17 -34.31
CA ALA A 3 -57.47 2.71 -33.04
C ALA A 3 -56.30 2.43 -32.09
N GLU A 4 -56.35 3.00 -30.89
CA GLU A 4 -55.45 2.68 -29.76
C GLU A 4 -55.88 1.33 -29.15
N PRO A 5 -54.96 0.48 -28.73
CA PRO A 5 -55.29 -0.69 -27.94
C PRO A 5 -55.42 -0.32 -26.47
N GLN A 6 -56.57 -0.66 -25.88
CA GLN A 6 -56.84 -0.57 -24.44
C GLN A 6 -55.96 -1.58 -23.69
N VAL A 7 -55.24 -1.11 -22.67
CA VAL A 7 -54.53 -1.94 -21.71
C VAL A 7 -55.49 -2.26 -20.56
N GLU A 8 -55.87 -3.53 -20.42
CA GLU A 8 -56.60 -4.04 -19.25
C GLU A 8 -55.65 -4.08 -18.05
N GLU A 9 -55.95 -3.31 -17.03
CA GLU A 9 -55.31 -3.41 -15.72
C GLU A 9 -55.88 -4.60 -14.96
N ASN A 10 -55.04 -5.58 -14.71
CA ASN A 10 -55.31 -6.70 -13.81
C ASN A 10 -54.79 -6.36 -12.41
N PRO A 11 -55.62 -6.30 -11.36
CA PRO A 11 -55.14 -6.00 -10.01
C PRO A 11 -54.44 -7.22 -9.44
N MET A 12 -53.13 -7.11 -9.22
CA MET A 12 -52.39 -8.08 -8.42
C MET A 12 -52.82 -8.02 -6.97
N GLN A 13 -53.42 -9.08 -6.49
CA GLN A 13 -53.67 -9.32 -5.07
C GLN A 13 -52.32 -9.49 -4.36
N GLN A 14 -52.05 -8.57 -3.45
CA GLN A 14 -50.95 -8.73 -2.50
C GLN A 14 -51.33 -9.82 -1.48
N VAL A 15 -50.66 -10.96 -1.57
CA VAL A 15 -50.69 -11.96 -0.52
C VAL A 15 -49.63 -11.55 0.50
N VAL A 16 -50.05 -10.97 1.60
CA VAL A 16 -49.24 -10.73 2.79
C VAL A 16 -49.11 -12.09 3.51
N VAL A 17 -47.95 -12.72 3.46
CA VAL A 17 -47.64 -13.85 4.28
C VAL A 17 -46.90 -13.33 5.53
N GLU A 18 -47.64 -13.25 6.64
CA GLU A 18 -47.00 -13.07 7.96
C GLU A 18 -46.23 -14.34 8.34
N PRO A 19 -45.00 -14.25 8.79
CA PRO A 19 -44.29 -15.38 9.37
C PRO A 19 -44.83 -15.62 10.79
N GLN A 20 -45.50 -16.74 11.00
CA GLN A 20 -45.81 -17.26 12.36
C GLN A 20 -44.49 -17.65 13.04
N VAL A 21 -44.12 -16.92 14.06
CA VAL A 21 -43.05 -17.28 14.97
C VAL A 21 -43.64 -18.28 15.97
N GLU A 22 -43.30 -19.57 15.84
CA GLU A 22 -43.51 -20.55 16.88
C GLU A 22 -42.56 -20.29 18.04
N GLU A 23 -43.11 -19.76 19.13
CA GLU A 23 -42.43 -19.68 20.43
C GLU A 23 -42.28 -21.08 21.00
N ARG A 24 -41.06 -21.65 20.95
CA ARG A 24 -40.71 -22.78 21.82
C ARG A 24 -40.25 -22.26 23.16
N PRO A 25 -40.79 -22.83 24.30
CA PRO A 25 -40.37 -22.40 25.61
C PRO A 25 -38.91 -22.79 25.86
N VAL A 26 -38.08 -21.79 26.13
CA VAL A 26 -36.71 -21.97 26.59
C VAL A 26 -36.76 -22.46 28.03
N GLN A 27 -36.45 -23.72 28.25
CA GLN A 27 -36.18 -24.23 29.62
C GLN A 27 -34.88 -23.59 30.10
N GLN A 28 -34.99 -22.72 31.09
CA GLN A 28 -33.86 -22.21 31.85
C GLN A 28 -33.27 -23.38 32.66
N VAL A 29 -32.13 -23.88 32.21
CA VAL A 29 -31.29 -24.74 33.06
C VAL A 29 -30.43 -23.78 33.91
N VAL A 30 -30.89 -23.62 35.17
CA VAL A 30 -30.09 -22.99 36.21
C VAL A 30 -29.02 -24.00 36.61
N VAL A 31 -27.79 -23.79 36.16
CA VAL A 31 -26.63 -24.52 36.69
C VAL A 31 -26.05 -23.68 37.80
N GLU A 32 -26.35 -24.06 39.04
CA GLU A 32 -25.62 -23.56 40.21
C GLU A 32 -24.18 -24.08 40.14
N PRO A 33 -23.17 -23.24 40.35
CA PRO A 33 -21.80 -23.71 40.50
C PRO A 33 -21.65 -24.32 41.90
N GLN A 34 -21.49 -25.62 41.98
CA GLN A 34 -21.00 -26.26 43.18
C GLN A 34 -19.54 -25.86 43.39
N VAL A 35 -19.31 -25.07 44.40
CA VAL A 35 -17.97 -24.77 44.92
C VAL A 35 -17.56 -25.99 45.78
N GLU A 36 -16.70 -26.84 45.26
CA GLU A 36 -15.96 -27.82 46.07
C GLU A 36 -14.94 -27.08 46.93
N GLU A 37 -15.23 -26.94 48.18
CA GLU A 37 -14.27 -26.54 49.22
C GLU A 37 -13.19 -27.61 49.35
N ARG A 38 -12.02 -27.40 48.80
CA ARG A 38 -10.82 -28.15 49.19
C ARG A 38 -10.26 -27.55 50.47
N PRO A 39 -9.90 -28.37 51.47
CA PRO A 39 -9.36 -27.86 52.73
C PRO A 39 -8.00 -27.19 52.49
N VAL A 40 -7.92 -25.94 52.93
CA VAL A 40 -6.70 -25.15 52.99
C VAL A 40 -5.73 -25.82 53.95
N GLN A 41 -4.66 -26.42 53.45
CA GLN A 41 -3.53 -26.77 54.28
C GLN A 41 -2.85 -25.49 54.74
N GLN A 42 -2.88 -25.28 56.06
CA GLN A 42 -2.09 -24.25 56.72
C GLN A 42 -0.61 -24.49 56.43
N VAL A 43 -0.04 -23.66 55.57
CA VAL A 43 1.41 -23.54 55.43
C VAL A 43 1.84 -22.60 56.55
N ALA A 44 2.65 -23.15 57.47
CA ALA A 44 3.24 -22.41 58.57
C ALA A 44 4.03 -21.19 58.08
N GLU A 45 3.74 -20.03 58.63
CA GLU A 45 4.53 -18.81 58.45
C GLU A 45 5.97 -19.08 58.95
N PRO A 46 7.01 -18.74 58.16
CA PRO A 46 8.35 -18.70 58.69
C PRO A 46 8.46 -17.51 59.66
N GLN A 47 8.72 -17.79 60.89
CA GLN A 47 9.10 -16.80 61.91
C GLN A 47 10.37 -16.08 61.40
N VAL A 48 10.22 -14.83 61.06
CA VAL A 48 11.35 -13.91 60.82
C VAL A 48 11.85 -13.49 62.21
N GLU A 49 12.99 -14.03 62.64
CA GLU A 49 13.73 -13.51 63.78
C GLU A 49 14.13 -12.06 63.48
N GLU A 50 13.58 -11.11 64.21
CA GLU A 50 14.02 -9.74 64.24
C GLU A 50 15.43 -9.67 64.83
N GLN A 51 16.44 -9.67 63.95
CA GLN A 51 17.76 -9.19 64.36
C GLN A 51 17.78 -7.65 64.33
N PRO A 52 18.27 -7.01 65.38
CA PRO A 52 18.32 -5.54 65.41
C PRO A 52 19.19 -5.02 64.27
N MET A 53 18.59 -4.24 63.39
CA MET A 53 19.31 -3.48 62.38
C MET A 53 20.32 -2.56 63.06
N GLN A 54 21.58 -2.98 63.07
CA GLN A 54 22.62 -2.03 63.24
C GLN A 54 22.53 -1.03 62.08
N GLN A 55 22.30 0.21 62.43
CA GLN A 55 22.41 1.36 61.51
C GLN A 55 23.85 1.36 60.97
N VAL A 56 24.06 0.69 59.82
CA VAL A 56 25.18 0.98 58.97
C VAL A 56 24.89 2.32 58.32
N VAL A 57 25.37 3.36 58.90
CA VAL A 57 25.49 4.67 58.26
C VAL A 57 26.45 4.45 57.12
N VAL A 58 25.88 4.13 55.95
CA VAL A 58 26.62 4.22 54.69
C VAL A 58 26.78 5.70 54.45
N GLU A 59 27.89 6.24 54.94
CA GLU A 59 28.43 7.47 54.37
C GLU A 59 28.68 7.20 52.89
N GLN A 60 27.66 7.50 52.10
CA GLN A 60 27.87 7.73 50.68
C GLN A 60 28.71 9.01 50.61
N VAL A 61 30.01 8.82 50.63
CA VAL A 61 30.93 9.86 50.19
C VAL A 61 30.52 10.14 48.73
N GLN A 62 29.67 11.12 48.57
CA GLN A 62 29.45 11.75 47.27
C GLN A 62 30.78 12.30 46.84
N LYS A 63 31.51 11.54 46.04
CA LYS A 63 32.65 12.11 45.31
C LYS A 63 32.09 13.31 44.54
N PRO A 64 32.65 14.50 44.68
CA PRO A 64 32.19 15.63 43.90
C PRO A 64 32.32 15.25 42.43
N ILE A 65 31.19 15.22 41.74
CA ILE A 65 31.14 15.01 40.29
C ILE A 65 32.01 16.10 39.69
N SER A 66 33.08 15.74 39.00
CA SER A 66 33.98 16.73 38.42
C SER A 66 33.17 17.63 37.46
N SER A 67 33.50 18.90 37.43
CA SER A 67 32.84 19.87 36.53
C SER A 67 32.90 19.42 35.09
N THR A 68 33.88 18.61 34.71
CA THR A 68 34.06 17.98 33.40
C THR A 68 33.01 16.91 33.12
N GLU A 69 32.66 16.05 34.08
CA GLU A 69 31.59 15.01 33.87
C GLU A 69 30.20 15.63 33.76
N VAL A 70 29.95 16.74 34.46
CA VAL A 70 28.68 17.48 34.32
C VAL A 70 28.63 18.17 32.96
N GLN A 71 29.74 18.72 32.49
CA GLN A 71 29.84 19.33 31.17
C GLN A 71 29.69 18.30 30.05
N GLU A 72 30.31 17.10 30.17
CA GLU A 72 30.14 16.03 29.21
C GLU A 72 28.71 15.51 29.18
N LYS A 73 28.07 15.30 30.33
CA LYS A 73 26.65 14.88 30.37
C LYS A 73 25.73 15.94 29.81
N ALA A 74 25.95 17.22 30.11
CA ALA A 74 25.20 18.33 29.55
C ALA A 74 25.40 18.44 28.02
N TYR A 75 26.62 18.20 27.54
CA TYR A 75 26.95 18.19 26.12
C TYR A 75 26.23 17.05 25.39
N VAL A 76 26.23 15.83 25.95
CA VAL A 76 25.52 14.68 25.40
C VAL A 76 24.01 14.87 25.38
N VAL A 77 23.42 15.48 26.42
CA VAL A 77 22.00 15.80 26.47
C VAL A 77 21.65 16.85 25.41
N ASN A 78 22.44 17.93 25.30
CA ASN A 78 22.27 18.97 24.29
C ASN A 78 22.46 18.41 22.87
N GLN A 79 23.38 17.46 22.67
CA GLN A 79 23.54 16.80 21.38
C GLN A 79 22.32 15.94 21.05
N ARG A 80 21.78 15.18 22.01
CA ARG A 80 20.56 14.39 21.83
C ARG A 80 19.33 15.27 21.58
N GLU A 81 19.19 16.39 22.26
CA GLU A 81 18.11 17.35 22.02
C GLU A 81 18.24 18.04 20.65
N ASN A 82 19.46 18.37 20.24
CA ASN A 82 19.73 18.88 18.90
C ASN A 82 19.51 17.83 17.83
N ASP A 83 19.89 16.58 18.08
CA ASP A 83 19.61 15.47 17.16
C ASP A 83 18.10 15.21 17.04
N MET A 84 17.34 15.30 18.14
CA MET A 84 15.88 15.20 18.09
C MET A 84 15.22 16.41 17.40
N ARG A 85 15.74 17.62 17.58
CA ARG A 85 15.31 18.80 16.80
C ARG A 85 15.71 18.69 15.33
N ASN A 86 16.88 18.12 15.04
CA ASN A 86 17.41 17.93 13.69
C ASN A 86 16.73 16.81 12.90
N VAL A 87 15.89 15.96 13.51
CA VAL A 87 15.07 14.99 12.77
C VAL A 87 14.13 15.69 11.77
N LEU A 88 13.70 16.92 12.08
CA LEU A 88 12.90 17.76 11.17
C LEU A 88 13.75 18.78 10.38
N HIS A 89 14.98 19.05 10.81
CA HIS A 89 15.89 20.00 10.17
C HIS A 89 17.13 19.27 9.67
N THR A 90 17.24 19.13 8.39
CA THR A 90 18.29 18.35 7.73
C THR A 90 19.58 19.14 7.56
N PRO A 91 20.75 18.52 7.71
CA PRO A 91 22.00 19.14 7.32
C PRO A 91 21.98 19.55 5.84
N PRO A 92 22.47 20.74 5.49
CA PRO A 92 22.45 21.24 4.11
C PRO A 92 23.33 20.45 3.14
N THR A 93 24.02 19.41 3.60
CA THR A 93 25.02 18.64 2.85
C THR A 93 24.51 17.30 2.27
N TYR A 94 23.21 16.99 2.42
CA TYR A 94 22.69 15.74 1.84
C TYR A 94 22.75 15.77 0.31
N THR A 95 23.41 14.77 -0.27
CA THR A 95 23.49 14.58 -1.69
C THR A 95 22.66 13.37 -2.11
N VAL A 96 21.80 13.54 -3.11
CA VAL A 96 21.00 12.44 -3.66
C VAL A 96 21.93 11.35 -4.21
N PRO A 97 21.67 10.07 -3.90
CA PRO A 97 22.50 8.96 -4.34
C PRO A 97 22.65 8.94 -5.89
N PRO A 98 23.84 8.64 -6.42
CA PRO A 98 24.03 8.53 -7.87
C PRO A 98 23.41 7.23 -8.41
N LEU A 99 22.83 7.30 -9.62
CA LEU A 99 22.24 6.13 -10.28
C LEU A 99 23.27 4.98 -10.52
N ALA A 100 24.56 5.28 -10.42
CA ALA A 100 25.62 4.27 -10.54
C ALA A 100 25.56 3.18 -9.46
N LEU A 101 24.90 3.45 -8.33
CA LEU A 101 24.68 2.46 -7.26
C LEU A 101 23.62 1.39 -7.61
N LEU A 102 22.79 1.65 -8.62
CA LEU A 102 21.79 0.70 -9.09
C LEU A 102 22.35 -0.19 -10.19
N SER A 103 21.93 -1.45 -10.19
CA SER A 103 22.33 -2.44 -11.20
C SER A 103 22.06 -1.96 -12.61
N ILE A 104 23.00 -2.22 -13.51
CA ILE A 104 22.87 -1.90 -14.94
C ILE A 104 21.98 -2.98 -15.57
N PRO A 105 20.96 -2.58 -16.35
CA PRO A 105 20.16 -3.53 -17.12
C PRO A 105 21.04 -4.36 -18.04
N GLN A 106 20.91 -5.66 -17.97
CA GLN A 106 21.54 -6.55 -18.95
C GLN A 106 20.70 -6.52 -20.22
N GLN A 107 21.26 -5.98 -21.29
CA GLN A 107 20.65 -6.09 -22.62
C GLN A 107 20.79 -7.51 -23.13
N SER A 108 19.91 -8.40 -22.72
CA SER A 108 19.70 -9.66 -23.45
C SER A 108 18.84 -9.33 -24.67
N ALA A 109 19.47 -9.16 -25.80
CA ALA A 109 18.78 -9.17 -27.08
C ALA A 109 18.34 -10.61 -27.38
N LEU A 110 17.29 -11.09 -26.71
CA LEU A 110 16.58 -12.27 -27.13
C LEU A 110 15.78 -11.84 -28.36
N ASP A 111 16.19 -12.29 -29.52
CA ASP A 111 15.41 -12.15 -30.74
C ASP A 111 14.22 -13.11 -30.63
N ASN A 112 13.10 -12.60 -30.13
CA ASN A 112 11.84 -13.35 -29.98
C ASN A 112 10.91 -13.17 -31.18
N THR A 113 11.40 -12.59 -32.27
CA THR A 113 10.58 -12.25 -33.44
C THR A 113 9.90 -13.50 -34.03
N GLU A 114 10.63 -14.60 -34.15
CA GLU A 114 10.10 -15.87 -34.65
C GLU A 114 8.98 -16.41 -33.75
N TRP A 115 9.19 -16.39 -32.42
CA TRP A 115 8.16 -16.83 -31.46
C TRP A 115 6.91 -15.92 -31.50
N LEU A 116 7.07 -14.61 -31.67
CA LEU A 116 5.95 -13.68 -31.76
C LEU A 116 5.09 -13.94 -33.00
N GLU A 117 5.71 -14.18 -34.15
CA GLU A 117 5.01 -14.51 -35.38
C GLU A 117 4.32 -15.87 -35.27
N GLU A 118 4.97 -16.88 -34.70
CA GLU A 118 4.37 -18.20 -34.45
C GLU A 118 3.12 -18.08 -33.55
N GLN A 119 3.20 -17.34 -32.44
CA GLN A 119 2.05 -17.15 -31.55
C GLN A 119 0.90 -16.40 -32.24
N LYS A 120 1.21 -15.40 -33.07
CA LYS A 120 0.23 -14.68 -33.87
C LYS A 120 -0.48 -15.61 -34.87
N GLU A 121 0.27 -16.42 -35.61
CA GLU A 121 -0.29 -17.38 -36.56
C GLU A 121 -1.16 -18.43 -35.86
N LEU A 122 -0.76 -18.90 -34.68
CA LEU A 122 -1.56 -19.84 -33.88
C LEU A 122 -2.88 -19.23 -33.43
N LEU A 123 -2.87 -17.93 -33.01
CA LEU A 123 -4.10 -17.21 -32.67
C LEU A 123 -5.04 -17.06 -33.86
N ASP A 124 -4.55 -16.60 -35.01
CA ASP A 124 -5.35 -16.40 -36.21
C ASP A 124 -5.91 -17.74 -36.70
N THR A 125 -5.10 -18.81 -36.67
CA THR A 125 -5.53 -20.18 -37.01
C THR A 125 -6.60 -20.67 -36.03
N THR A 126 -6.48 -20.37 -34.73
CA THR A 126 -7.48 -20.75 -33.72
C THR A 126 -8.81 -20.07 -34.01
N PHE A 127 -8.84 -18.76 -34.30
CA PHE A 127 -10.07 -18.08 -34.69
C PHE A 127 -10.72 -18.68 -35.95
N ASN A 128 -9.91 -18.97 -36.93
CA ASN A 128 -10.40 -19.62 -38.17
C ASN A 128 -11.01 -21.00 -37.91
N ASN A 129 -10.36 -21.83 -37.10
CA ASN A 129 -10.84 -23.18 -36.77
C ASN A 129 -12.17 -23.14 -36.00
N PHE A 130 -12.38 -22.16 -35.14
CA PHE A 130 -13.64 -21.97 -34.41
C PHE A 130 -14.66 -21.11 -35.16
N HIS A 131 -14.38 -20.74 -36.39
CA HIS A 131 -15.25 -19.88 -37.21
C HIS A 131 -15.61 -18.56 -36.54
N VAL A 132 -14.67 -18.00 -35.83
CA VAL A 132 -14.76 -16.66 -35.25
C VAL A 132 -14.02 -15.67 -36.14
N GLY A 133 -14.77 -14.75 -36.76
CA GLY A 133 -14.18 -13.70 -37.56
C GLY A 133 -13.42 -12.70 -36.66
N ALA A 134 -12.13 -12.93 -36.51
CA ALA A 134 -11.23 -12.06 -35.77
C ALA A 134 -9.80 -12.29 -36.22
N HIS A 135 -8.96 -11.26 -36.13
CA HIS A 135 -7.54 -11.34 -36.52
C HIS A 135 -6.68 -10.44 -35.67
N VAL A 136 -5.42 -10.80 -35.52
CA VAL A 136 -4.42 -10.02 -34.77
C VAL A 136 -3.98 -8.83 -35.61
N ILE A 137 -4.17 -7.61 -35.08
CA ILE A 137 -3.81 -6.36 -35.74
C ILE A 137 -2.51 -5.74 -35.21
N ASN A 138 -2.13 -6.02 -33.98
CA ASN A 138 -0.93 -5.50 -33.35
C ASN A 138 -0.40 -6.45 -32.27
N VAL A 139 0.91 -6.40 -32.04
CA VAL A 139 1.60 -7.17 -31.02
C VAL A 139 2.50 -6.22 -30.22
N SER A 140 2.34 -6.21 -28.91
CA SER A 140 3.18 -5.43 -27.99
C SER A 140 3.83 -6.37 -26.98
N GLN A 141 5.15 -6.44 -26.96
CA GLN A 141 5.90 -7.26 -26.02
C GLN A 141 6.46 -6.43 -24.87
N GLY A 142 5.97 -6.70 -23.68
CA GLY A 142 6.51 -6.16 -22.44
C GLY A 142 7.52 -7.11 -21.77
N PRO A 143 7.97 -6.78 -20.54
CA PRO A 143 8.99 -7.55 -19.85
C PRO A 143 8.52 -8.97 -19.43
N ALA A 144 7.25 -9.14 -19.08
CA ALA A 144 6.72 -10.41 -18.59
C ALA A 144 5.64 -11.02 -19.48
N VAL A 145 4.91 -10.19 -20.22
CA VAL A 145 3.79 -10.62 -21.06
C VAL A 145 3.87 -9.99 -22.44
N THR A 146 3.30 -10.68 -23.42
CA THR A 146 3.04 -10.16 -24.76
C THR A 146 1.54 -9.97 -24.92
N ARG A 147 1.12 -8.79 -25.37
CA ARG A 147 -0.27 -8.48 -25.70
C ARG A 147 -0.47 -8.58 -27.21
N PHE A 148 -1.40 -9.43 -27.61
CA PHE A 148 -1.92 -9.50 -28.98
C PHE A 148 -3.22 -8.70 -29.02
N GLU A 149 -3.27 -7.65 -29.85
CA GLU A 149 -4.48 -6.88 -30.08
C GLU A 149 -5.28 -7.52 -31.21
N VAL A 150 -6.47 -7.97 -30.89
CA VAL A 150 -7.36 -8.71 -31.80
C VAL A 150 -8.53 -7.81 -32.19
N GLN A 151 -8.74 -7.68 -33.48
CA GLN A 151 -9.88 -6.96 -34.05
C GLN A 151 -10.98 -7.98 -34.42
N PRO A 152 -12.16 -7.94 -33.80
CA PRO A 152 -13.33 -8.69 -34.26
C PRO A 152 -13.86 -8.10 -35.57
N ASP A 153 -14.30 -8.96 -36.48
CA ASP A 153 -15.00 -8.54 -37.68
C ASP A 153 -16.38 -7.94 -37.36
N PRO A 154 -16.93 -7.08 -38.22
CA PRO A 154 -18.24 -6.48 -38.02
C PRO A 154 -19.32 -7.52 -37.73
N GLY A 155 -20.04 -7.36 -36.61
CA GLY A 155 -21.10 -8.29 -36.20
C GLY A 155 -20.66 -9.45 -35.32
N VAL A 156 -19.38 -9.66 -35.11
CA VAL A 156 -18.87 -10.65 -34.16
C VAL A 156 -19.01 -10.16 -32.72
N LYS A 157 -19.73 -10.93 -31.91
CA LYS A 157 -19.90 -10.61 -30.48
C LYS A 157 -18.61 -10.89 -29.69
N VAL A 158 -18.23 -10.01 -28.80
CA VAL A 158 -17.07 -10.14 -27.89
C VAL A 158 -17.06 -11.49 -27.17
N ASN A 159 -18.22 -11.95 -26.71
CA ASN A 159 -18.34 -13.22 -26.00
C ASN A 159 -17.90 -14.44 -26.82
N LYS A 160 -17.93 -14.38 -28.15
CA LYS A 160 -17.40 -15.46 -28.97
C LYS A 160 -15.89 -15.63 -28.82
N ILE A 161 -15.17 -14.54 -28.56
CA ILE A 161 -13.71 -14.56 -28.32
C ILE A 161 -13.42 -14.89 -26.87
N THR A 162 -14.10 -14.25 -25.91
CA THR A 162 -13.83 -14.49 -24.48
C THR A 162 -14.16 -15.91 -24.05
N ASN A 163 -15.15 -16.56 -24.67
CA ASN A 163 -15.50 -17.96 -24.40
C ASN A 163 -14.48 -18.96 -24.93
N LEU A 164 -13.62 -18.57 -25.88
CA LEU A 164 -12.52 -19.39 -26.39
C LEU A 164 -11.26 -19.35 -25.52
N SER A 165 -11.33 -18.77 -24.32
CA SER A 165 -10.16 -18.59 -23.44
C SER A 165 -9.36 -19.89 -23.25
N ASP A 166 -10.04 -21.00 -22.96
CA ASP A 166 -9.38 -22.28 -22.72
C ASP A 166 -8.84 -22.90 -24.03
N ASP A 167 -9.54 -22.72 -25.13
CA ASP A 167 -9.11 -23.20 -26.45
C ASP A 167 -7.88 -22.41 -26.94
N ILE A 168 -7.87 -21.10 -26.75
CA ILE A 168 -6.73 -20.24 -27.05
C ILE A 168 -5.53 -20.64 -26.20
N LYS A 169 -5.74 -20.84 -24.91
CA LYS A 169 -4.71 -21.28 -23.97
C LYS A 169 -4.09 -22.62 -24.39
N LEU A 170 -4.93 -23.55 -24.80
CA LEU A 170 -4.50 -24.86 -25.33
C LEU A 170 -3.71 -24.72 -26.64
N SER A 171 -4.21 -23.93 -27.58
CA SER A 171 -3.57 -23.69 -28.87
C SER A 171 -2.19 -23.07 -28.76
N LEU A 172 -2.03 -22.09 -27.85
CA LEU A 172 -0.77 -21.40 -27.59
C LEU A 172 0.17 -22.20 -26.68
N ALA A 173 -0.25 -23.35 -26.15
CA ALA A 173 0.44 -24.11 -25.12
C ALA A 173 0.84 -23.21 -23.92
N ALA A 174 0.03 -22.20 -23.62
CA ALA A 174 0.28 -21.23 -22.58
C ALA A 174 -0.16 -21.78 -21.21
N LYS A 175 0.64 -21.46 -20.17
CA LYS A 175 0.29 -21.84 -18.80
C LYS A 175 -0.99 -21.14 -18.34
N ASP A 176 -1.12 -19.87 -18.70
CA ASP A 176 -2.32 -19.06 -18.47
C ASP A 176 -2.38 -17.90 -19.48
N ILE A 177 -3.56 -17.31 -19.67
CA ILE A 177 -3.77 -16.13 -20.50
C ILE A 177 -4.74 -15.17 -19.79
N ARG A 178 -4.68 -13.88 -20.14
CA ARG A 178 -5.65 -12.89 -19.72
C ARG A 178 -6.28 -12.23 -20.93
N ILE A 179 -7.61 -12.17 -20.97
CA ILE A 179 -8.36 -11.49 -22.03
C ILE A 179 -8.95 -10.20 -21.47
N GLU A 180 -8.60 -9.08 -22.08
CA GLU A 180 -9.13 -7.75 -21.78
C GLU A 180 -10.04 -7.31 -22.93
N ALA A 181 -11.34 -7.28 -22.69
CA ALA A 181 -12.31 -7.08 -23.75
C ALA A 181 -13.39 -6.05 -23.37
N PRO A 182 -13.34 -4.84 -23.94
CA PRO A 182 -12.31 -4.32 -24.85
C PRO A 182 -11.08 -3.78 -24.10
N ILE A 183 -10.01 -3.48 -24.84
CA ILE A 183 -8.89 -2.70 -24.31
C ILE A 183 -9.40 -1.28 -24.06
N PRO A 184 -9.18 -0.67 -22.89
CA PRO A 184 -9.60 0.68 -22.61
C PRO A 184 -9.11 1.69 -23.67
N GLY A 185 -10.06 2.41 -24.25
CA GLY A 185 -9.78 3.42 -25.28
C GLY A 185 -9.48 2.89 -26.69
N LYS A 186 -9.61 1.56 -26.91
CA LYS A 186 -9.43 0.93 -28.24
C LYS A 186 -10.64 0.10 -28.66
N SER A 187 -10.85 -0.07 -29.95
CA SER A 187 -11.87 -0.93 -30.53
C SER A 187 -11.36 -2.37 -30.75
N ALA A 188 -10.46 -2.82 -29.89
CA ALA A 188 -9.81 -4.13 -29.99
C ALA A 188 -9.86 -4.88 -28.67
N ILE A 189 -9.68 -6.20 -28.73
CA ILE A 189 -9.56 -7.09 -27.59
C ILE A 189 -8.09 -7.40 -27.35
N GLY A 190 -7.62 -7.30 -26.11
CA GLY A 190 -6.26 -7.66 -25.73
C GLY A 190 -6.21 -9.11 -25.24
N ILE A 191 -5.33 -9.92 -25.82
CA ILE A 191 -4.98 -11.25 -25.32
C ILE A 191 -3.55 -11.18 -24.81
N GLU A 192 -3.39 -11.29 -23.50
CA GLU A 192 -2.09 -11.27 -22.84
C GLU A 192 -1.61 -12.70 -22.62
N VAL A 193 -0.42 -12.99 -23.11
CA VAL A 193 0.23 -14.30 -23.04
C VAL A 193 1.56 -14.12 -22.32
N PRO A 194 1.90 -14.95 -21.31
CA PRO A 194 3.20 -14.91 -20.68
C PRO A 194 4.33 -15.10 -21.69
N ASN A 195 5.39 -14.30 -21.58
CA ASN A 195 6.58 -14.48 -22.40
C ASN A 195 7.22 -15.84 -22.12
N LYS A 196 7.87 -16.42 -23.12
CA LYS A 196 8.68 -17.64 -22.95
C LYS A 196 9.73 -17.47 -21.85
N GLU A 197 10.36 -16.28 -21.82
CA GLU A 197 11.28 -15.84 -20.77
C GLU A 197 10.91 -14.44 -20.31
N SER A 198 10.69 -14.26 -19.00
CA SER A 198 10.45 -12.96 -18.42
C SER A 198 11.76 -12.20 -18.28
N LYS A 199 11.76 -10.92 -18.68
CA LYS A 199 12.90 -10.02 -18.49
C LYS A 199 12.77 -9.33 -17.12
N PRO A 200 13.84 -9.28 -16.30
CA PRO A 200 13.81 -8.53 -15.06
C PRO A 200 13.67 -7.03 -15.35
N VAL A 201 12.80 -6.37 -14.59
CA VAL A 201 12.63 -4.91 -14.65
C VAL A 201 13.61 -4.28 -13.66
N PHE A 202 14.48 -3.40 -14.16
CA PHE A 202 15.47 -2.71 -13.34
C PHE A 202 14.97 -1.32 -12.96
N LEU A 203 14.98 -1.03 -11.65
CA LEU A 203 14.60 0.29 -11.16
C LEU A 203 15.40 1.42 -11.83
N ARG A 204 16.67 1.18 -12.11
CA ARG A 204 17.55 2.13 -12.82
C ARG A 204 16.99 2.62 -14.15
N GLU A 205 16.34 1.75 -14.93
CA GLU A 205 15.73 2.12 -16.22
C GLU A 205 14.64 3.17 -16.03
N ILE A 206 13.81 2.97 -15.01
CA ILE A 206 12.69 3.86 -14.71
C ILE A 206 13.20 5.19 -14.15
N LEU A 207 14.13 5.16 -13.17
CA LEU A 207 14.69 6.38 -12.57
C LEU A 207 15.52 7.20 -13.54
N ARG A 208 16.08 6.58 -14.58
CA ARG A 208 16.81 7.25 -15.65
C ARG A 208 15.88 7.87 -16.71
N SER A 209 14.64 7.42 -16.79
CA SER A 209 13.70 7.86 -17.83
C SER A 209 13.38 9.35 -17.74
N PRO A 210 13.06 10.01 -18.87
CA PRO A 210 12.65 11.41 -18.87
C PRO A 210 11.40 11.69 -18.04
N VAL A 211 10.46 10.73 -17.95
CA VAL A 211 9.24 10.90 -17.14
C VAL A 211 9.54 11.01 -15.64
N PHE A 212 10.61 10.38 -15.17
CA PHE A 212 11.06 10.51 -13.78
C PHE A 212 11.97 11.74 -13.59
N THR A 213 12.99 11.90 -14.45
CA THR A 213 14.03 12.93 -14.26
C THR A 213 13.51 14.34 -14.46
N LYS A 214 12.60 14.57 -15.41
CA LYS A 214 12.00 15.89 -15.68
C LYS A 214 10.89 16.29 -14.71
N SER A 215 10.41 15.36 -13.89
CA SER A 215 9.41 15.70 -12.89
C SER A 215 10.03 16.56 -11.79
N GLU A 216 9.39 17.68 -11.46
CA GLU A 216 9.83 18.60 -10.38
C GLU A 216 9.38 18.15 -8.99
N SER A 217 8.41 17.23 -8.91
CA SER A 217 7.86 16.78 -7.64
C SER A 217 8.84 15.90 -6.87
N PRO A 218 9.15 16.21 -5.60
CA PRO A 218 9.97 15.35 -4.76
C PRO A 218 9.27 14.02 -4.40
N LEU A 219 7.97 13.91 -4.66
CA LEU A 219 7.15 12.72 -4.43
C LEU A 219 6.88 11.91 -5.70
N THR A 220 7.66 12.12 -6.76
CA THR A 220 7.63 11.28 -7.96
C THR A 220 8.27 9.94 -7.66
N VAL A 221 7.53 8.87 -7.91
CA VAL A 221 7.95 7.49 -7.63
C VAL A 221 7.77 6.58 -8.83
N ALA A 222 8.65 5.60 -8.96
CA ALA A 222 8.59 4.56 -9.97
C ALA A 222 7.61 3.46 -9.54
N LEU A 223 6.73 3.02 -10.43
CA LEU A 223 5.84 1.88 -10.21
C LEU A 223 6.29 0.63 -10.98
N GLY A 224 6.82 0.79 -12.18
CA GLY A 224 7.22 -0.34 -13.02
C GLY A 224 7.30 0.05 -14.50
N LEU A 225 7.20 -0.97 -15.34
CA LEU A 225 6.99 -0.82 -16.78
C LEU A 225 5.57 -1.25 -17.12
N ASP A 226 4.96 -0.61 -18.11
CA ASP A 226 3.68 -1.06 -18.64
C ASP A 226 3.85 -2.31 -19.53
N ILE A 227 2.75 -2.77 -20.11
CA ILE A 227 2.72 -3.95 -20.99
C ILE A 227 3.55 -3.73 -22.26
N SER A 228 3.76 -2.49 -22.67
CA SER A 228 4.58 -2.12 -23.84
C SER A 228 6.06 -1.95 -23.50
N GLY A 229 6.40 -1.97 -22.21
CA GLY A 229 7.75 -1.74 -21.73
C GLY A 229 8.07 -0.27 -21.42
N ASP A 230 7.08 0.60 -21.43
CA ASP A 230 7.25 2.01 -21.11
C ASP A 230 7.27 2.26 -19.58
N PRO A 231 8.13 3.17 -19.11
CA PRO A 231 8.24 3.48 -17.68
C PRO A 231 6.97 4.12 -17.12
N ILE A 232 6.43 3.55 -16.05
CA ILE A 232 5.31 4.10 -15.31
C ILE A 232 5.81 4.72 -14.00
N VAL A 233 5.60 6.02 -13.88
CA VAL A 233 5.85 6.81 -12.69
C VAL A 233 4.57 7.51 -12.24
N THR A 234 4.47 7.79 -10.96
CA THR A 234 3.37 8.57 -10.40
C THR A 234 3.89 9.59 -9.41
N ASP A 235 3.06 10.58 -9.08
CA ASP A 235 3.31 11.55 -8.02
C ASP A 235 2.38 11.24 -6.85
N ILE A 236 2.94 10.98 -5.66
CA ILE A 236 2.14 10.67 -4.46
C ILE A 236 1.16 11.81 -4.13
N ARG A 237 1.43 13.05 -4.49
CA ARG A 237 0.49 14.17 -4.32
C ARG A 237 -0.80 13.98 -5.14
N LYS A 238 -0.71 13.30 -6.29
CA LYS A 238 -1.87 12.93 -7.15
C LYS A 238 -2.54 11.65 -6.67
N MET A 239 -1.80 10.83 -5.93
CA MET A 239 -2.24 9.61 -5.28
C MET A 239 -2.05 9.77 -3.75
N PRO A 240 -2.76 10.70 -3.11
CA PRO A 240 -2.41 11.19 -1.77
C PRO A 240 -2.43 10.10 -0.70
N HIS A 241 -3.27 9.10 -0.87
CA HIS A 241 -3.35 7.93 -0.01
C HIS A 241 -3.59 6.72 -0.90
N GLY A 242 -2.74 5.71 -0.78
CA GLY A 242 -2.77 4.50 -1.59
C GLY A 242 -2.96 3.25 -0.75
N LEU A 243 -3.84 2.36 -1.20
CA LEU A 243 -3.98 1.01 -0.69
C LEU A 243 -3.31 0.05 -1.68
N ILE A 244 -2.34 -0.72 -1.17
CA ILE A 244 -1.55 -1.68 -1.97
C ILE A 244 -1.81 -3.08 -1.42
N ALA A 245 -2.44 -3.95 -2.19
CA ALA A 245 -2.79 -5.27 -1.71
C ALA A 245 -2.54 -6.38 -2.75
N GLY A 246 -2.24 -7.58 -2.27
CA GLY A 246 -2.00 -8.74 -3.10
C GLY A 246 -1.50 -9.93 -2.30
N ALA A 247 -1.53 -11.11 -2.89
CA ALA A 247 -1.05 -12.34 -2.26
C ALA A 247 0.46 -12.30 -1.96
N THR A 248 0.90 -13.17 -1.08
CA THR A 248 2.33 -13.36 -0.80
C THR A 248 3.08 -13.72 -2.09
N GLY A 249 4.20 -13.06 -2.35
CA GLY A 249 5.00 -13.28 -3.56
C GLY A 249 4.47 -12.59 -4.82
N SER A 250 3.36 -11.83 -4.76
CA SER A 250 2.77 -11.13 -5.91
C SER A 250 3.58 -9.93 -6.41
N GLY A 251 4.53 -9.41 -5.62
CA GLY A 251 5.31 -8.23 -5.94
C GLY A 251 5.03 -6.99 -5.08
N LYS A 252 4.12 -7.07 -4.11
CA LYS A 252 3.75 -5.97 -3.22
C LYS A 252 4.97 -5.30 -2.55
N SER A 253 5.83 -6.10 -1.90
CA SER A 253 7.02 -5.59 -1.21
C SER A 253 8.04 -4.96 -2.18
N VAL A 254 8.16 -5.52 -3.39
CA VAL A 254 9.01 -4.94 -4.44
C VAL A 254 8.50 -3.56 -4.85
N CYS A 255 7.20 -3.39 -4.99
CA CYS A 255 6.57 -2.10 -5.29
C CYS A 255 6.82 -1.07 -4.19
N ILE A 256 6.65 -1.45 -2.92
CA ILE A 256 6.91 -0.56 -1.77
C ILE A 256 8.38 -0.14 -1.76
N ASN A 257 9.31 -1.08 -1.96
CA ASN A 257 10.74 -0.80 -2.02
C ASN A 257 11.09 0.09 -3.23
N ALA A 258 10.45 -0.09 -4.38
CA ALA A 258 10.62 0.78 -5.54
C ALA A 258 10.14 2.22 -5.25
N ILE A 259 9.01 2.38 -4.57
CA ILE A 259 8.49 3.69 -4.14
C ILE A 259 9.45 4.36 -3.17
N LEU A 260 9.87 3.67 -2.10
CA LEU A 260 10.79 4.21 -1.10
C LEU A 260 12.14 4.59 -1.71
N THR A 261 12.72 3.70 -2.51
CA THR A 261 13.99 3.97 -3.20
C THR A 261 13.86 5.14 -4.16
N SER A 262 12.73 5.26 -4.88
CA SER A 262 12.47 6.43 -5.74
C SER A 262 12.50 7.74 -4.96
N ILE A 263 11.91 7.78 -3.77
CA ILE A 263 11.94 8.96 -2.89
C ILE A 263 13.39 9.28 -2.50
N LEU A 264 14.20 8.29 -2.11
CA LEU A 264 15.61 8.50 -1.74
C LEU A 264 16.45 9.02 -2.91
N TYR A 265 16.12 8.66 -4.16
CA TYR A 265 16.79 9.15 -5.37
C TYR A 265 16.21 10.46 -5.92
N LYS A 266 15.12 10.97 -5.34
CA LYS A 266 14.46 12.19 -5.83
C LYS A 266 14.48 13.32 -4.84
N ALA A 267 14.22 13.03 -3.57
CA ALA A 267 13.97 14.01 -2.54
C ALA A 267 15.10 14.08 -1.50
N LYS A 268 15.35 15.29 -1.03
CA LYS A 268 16.21 15.52 0.13
C LYS A 268 15.41 15.33 1.43
N PRO A 269 16.07 15.03 2.57
CA PRO A 269 15.37 14.80 3.85
C PRO A 269 14.58 16.00 4.40
N HIS A 270 14.87 17.22 3.96
CA HIS A 270 14.07 18.42 4.31
C HIS A 270 12.85 18.61 3.39
N GLU A 271 12.80 17.91 2.25
CA GLU A 271 11.67 17.94 1.32
C GLU A 271 10.66 16.85 1.65
N VAL A 272 11.14 15.64 2.01
CA VAL A 272 10.31 14.47 2.31
C VAL A 272 10.83 13.75 3.54
N LYS A 273 9.94 13.47 4.47
CA LYS A 273 10.16 12.61 5.63
C LYS A 273 9.37 11.31 5.49
N LEU A 274 9.93 10.24 6.05
CA LEU A 274 9.35 8.90 6.02
C LEU A 274 9.02 8.43 7.43
N MET A 275 7.81 7.89 7.59
CA MET A 275 7.40 7.12 8.76
C MET A 275 7.11 5.69 8.30
N LEU A 276 7.94 4.74 8.69
CA LEU A 276 7.87 3.36 8.23
C LEU A 276 7.40 2.44 9.35
N ILE A 277 6.33 1.68 9.09
CA ILE A 277 5.72 0.74 10.03
C ILE A 277 5.81 -0.66 9.42
N ASP A 278 6.58 -1.54 10.07
CA ASP A 278 6.84 -2.92 9.65
C ASP A 278 6.70 -3.88 10.86
N PRO A 279 5.47 -4.32 11.18
CA PRO A 279 5.22 -5.20 12.32
C PRO A 279 5.92 -6.56 12.20
N LYS A 280 6.22 -7.00 10.99
CA LYS A 280 6.90 -8.28 10.73
C LYS A 280 8.42 -8.22 10.84
N MET A 281 9.01 -7.02 10.88
CA MET A 281 10.47 -6.79 10.92
C MET A 281 11.23 -7.45 9.76
N VAL A 282 10.66 -7.47 8.56
CA VAL A 282 11.22 -8.18 7.40
C VAL A 282 11.65 -7.23 6.28
N GLU A 283 10.74 -6.35 5.85
CA GLU A 283 10.88 -5.64 4.59
C GLU A 283 11.54 -4.27 4.73
N LEU A 284 11.26 -3.54 5.81
CA LEU A 284 11.65 -2.12 5.94
C LEU A 284 12.87 -1.88 6.83
N ALA A 285 13.40 -2.90 7.49
CA ALA A 285 14.58 -2.79 8.35
C ALA A 285 15.80 -2.16 7.64
N PRO A 286 16.08 -2.41 6.34
CA PRO A 286 17.21 -1.80 5.64
C PRO A 286 17.17 -0.26 5.60
N TYR A 287 16.01 0.35 5.79
CA TYR A 287 15.85 1.81 5.77
C TYR A 287 16.19 2.50 7.09
N ASN A 288 16.54 1.79 8.17
CA ASN A 288 16.80 2.37 9.49
C ASN A 288 17.94 3.41 9.53
N SER A 289 18.81 3.43 8.53
CA SER A 289 19.92 4.37 8.47
C SER A 289 19.68 5.60 7.60
N VAL A 290 18.51 5.70 6.94
CA VAL A 290 18.27 6.82 6.01
C VAL A 290 17.84 8.09 6.76
N PRO A 291 18.37 9.26 6.37
CA PRO A 291 18.12 10.52 7.08
C PRO A 291 16.71 11.09 6.88
N HIS A 292 15.92 10.48 5.99
CA HIS A 292 14.53 10.85 5.74
C HIS A 292 13.58 10.40 6.87
N LEU A 293 13.98 9.45 7.71
CA LEU A 293 13.12 8.91 8.76
C LEU A 293 12.77 9.96 9.82
N VAL A 294 11.50 10.00 10.24
CA VAL A 294 11.05 10.76 11.42
C VAL A 294 11.33 10.01 12.71
N ALA A 295 11.40 8.69 12.66
CA ALA A 295 11.71 7.77 13.75
C ALA A 295 12.31 6.49 13.16
N PRO A 296 13.05 5.68 13.94
CA PRO A 296 13.41 4.33 13.50
C PRO A 296 12.21 3.54 13.02
N VAL A 297 12.41 2.56 12.12
CA VAL A 297 11.31 1.73 11.62
C VAL A 297 10.53 1.13 12.79
N ILE A 298 9.23 1.39 12.80
CA ILE A 298 8.33 1.04 13.91
C ILE A 298 7.86 -0.40 13.71
N THR A 299 8.16 -1.25 14.68
CA THR A 299 7.89 -2.69 14.62
C THR A 299 6.85 -3.15 15.65
N ASP A 300 6.67 -2.38 16.71
CA ASP A 300 5.65 -2.64 17.74
C ASP A 300 4.29 -2.02 17.37
N VAL A 301 3.20 -2.77 17.54
CA VAL A 301 1.85 -2.35 17.17
C VAL A 301 1.37 -1.16 18.02
N LYS A 302 1.72 -1.11 19.31
CA LYS A 302 1.35 0.02 20.17
C LYS A 302 2.09 1.29 19.76
N ALA A 303 3.37 1.16 19.45
CA ALA A 303 4.17 2.27 18.93
C ALA A 303 3.65 2.73 17.56
N ALA A 304 3.23 1.80 16.69
CA ALA A 304 2.61 2.12 15.39
C ALA A 304 1.31 2.91 15.57
N THR A 305 0.44 2.47 16.49
CA THR A 305 -0.81 3.17 16.81
C THR A 305 -0.53 4.58 17.35
N ALA A 306 0.45 4.72 18.26
CA ALA A 306 0.88 6.02 18.77
C ALA A 306 1.44 6.92 17.66
N ALA A 307 2.21 6.37 16.73
CA ALA A 307 2.75 7.10 15.60
C ALA A 307 1.66 7.60 14.64
N LEU A 308 0.63 6.81 14.41
CA LEU A 308 -0.53 7.24 13.62
C LEU A 308 -1.33 8.34 14.31
N LYS A 309 -1.50 8.27 15.64
CA LYS A 309 -2.11 9.35 16.44
C LYS A 309 -1.26 10.62 16.38
N TRP A 310 0.06 10.51 16.50
CA TRP A 310 0.97 11.64 16.30
C TRP A 310 0.82 12.26 14.90
N ALA A 311 0.65 11.47 13.86
CA ALA A 311 0.44 11.99 12.50
C ALA A 311 -0.86 12.79 12.39
N VAL A 312 -1.91 12.41 13.12
CA VAL A 312 -3.15 13.20 13.23
C VAL A 312 -2.89 14.54 13.95
N GLU A 313 -2.17 14.52 15.05
CA GLU A 313 -1.81 15.75 15.79
C GLU A 313 -0.93 16.67 14.94
N GLU A 314 0.06 16.12 14.22
CA GLU A 314 0.90 16.89 13.29
C GLU A 314 0.09 17.50 12.15
N MET A 315 -0.90 16.78 11.63
CA MET A 315 -1.85 17.30 10.66
C MET A 315 -2.61 18.51 11.21
N GLU A 316 -3.15 18.42 12.41
CA GLU A 316 -3.89 19.51 13.06
C GLU A 316 -2.97 20.70 13.33
N ARG A 317 -1.77 20.47 13.83
CA ARG A 317 -0.75 21.52 14.01
C ARG A 317 -0.42 22.24 12.70
N ARG A 318 -0.30 21.50 11.58
CA ARG A 318 -0.03 22.12 10.28
C ARG A 318 -1.21 22.97 9.80
N TYR A 319 -2.43 22.57 10.06
CA TYR A 319 -3.62 23.38 9.74
C TYR A 319 -3.63 24.70 10.52
N GLU A 320 -3.26 24.69 11.80
CA GLU A 320 -3.14 25.91 12.60
C GLU A 320 -2.07 26.84 12.01
N LEU A 321 -0.90 26.31 11.64
CA LEU A 321 0.15 27.10 10.98
C LEU A 321 -0.32 27.69 9.66
N PHE A 322 -1.07 26.91 8.86
CA PHE A 322 -1.61 27.39 7.59
C PHE A 322 -2.65 28.50 7.79
N ALA A 323 -3.51 28.37 8.79
CA ALA A 323 -4.48 29.39 9.15
C ALA A 323 -3.79 30.71 9.55
N HIS A 324 -2.76 30.64 10.38
CA HIS A 324 -1.98 31.82 10.78
C HIS A 324 -1.21 32.48 9.62
N ALA A 325 -0.71 31.67 8.69
CA ALA A 325 0.05 32.16 7.54
C ALA A 325 -0.84 32.61 6.38
N GLY A 326 -2.16 32.31 6.41
CA GLY A 326 -3.07 32.52 5.29
C GLY A 326 -2.81 31.58 4.11
N ALA A 327 -2.28 30.39 4.37
CA ALA A 327 -2.02 29.37 3.39
C ALA A 327 -3.15 28.33 3.36
N ARG A 328 -3.46 27.79 2.18
CA ARG A 328 -4.48 26.74 2.02
C ARG A 328 -3.90 25.33 1.99
N ASP A 329 -2.61 25.20 1.70
CA ASP A 329 -1.90 23.94 1.55
C ASP A 329 -0.40 24.11 1.85
N LEU A 330 0.31 22.97 1.97
CA LEU A 330 1.72 22.90 2.28
C LEU A 330 2.58 23.66 1.26
N THR A 331 2.27 23.56 -0.03
CA THR A 331 3.05 24.22 -1.08
C THR A 331 2.99 25.75 -0.90
N ARG A 332 1.79 26.28 -0.69
CA ARG A 332 1.60 27.72 -0.47
C ARG A 332 2.25 28.19 0.83
N TYR A 333 2.12 27.38 1.90
CA TYR A 333 2.78 27.66 3.17
C TYR A 333 4.30 27.77 3.01
N ASN A 334 4.92 26.76 2.41
CA ASN A 334 6.37 26.75 2.18
C ASN A 334 6.83 27.91 1.28
N THR A 335 6.05 28.29 0.28
CA THR A 335 6.33 29.48 -0.55
C THR A 335 6.34 30.75 0.28
N ILE A 336 5.32 30.98 1.13
CA ILE A 336 5.22 32.16 1.99
C ILE A 336 6.40 32.23 2.97
N VAL A 337 6.76 31.10 3.58
CA VAL A 337 7.88 31.03 4.53
C VAL A 337 9.22 31.30 3.82
N SER A 338 9.42 30.75 2.64
CA SER A 338 10.63 30.98 1.84
C SER A 338 10.76 32.45 1.41
N GLU A 339 9.65 33.10 1.03
CA GLU A 339 9.62 34.52 0.66
C GLU A 339 9.96 35.45 1.85
N ARG A 340 9.72 34.98 3.08
CA ARG A 340 10.05 35.70 4.31
C ARG A 340 11.50 35.50 4.77
N GLU A 341 12.27 34.69 4.05
CA GLU A 341 13.66 34.33 4.36
C GLU A 341 13.90 33.84 5.80
N ILE A 342 12.91 33.11 6.36
CA ILE A 342 13.03 32.53 7.71
C ILE A 342 13.60 31.10 7.56
N PRO A 343 14.89 30.91 7.92
CA PRO A 343 15.50 29.58 7.77
C PRO A 343 14.82 28.55 8.66
N GLY A 344 14.54 27.35 8.13
CA GLY A 344 14.09 26.20 8.90
C GLY A 344 12.59 26.16 9.23
N GLU A 345 11.78 27.09 8.73
CA GLU A 345 10.32 27.07 8.94
C GLU A 345 9.53 26.33 7.85
N THR A 346 10.17 25.97 6.74
CA THR A 346 9.52 25.13 5.72
C THR A 346 9.22 23.73 6.26
N LEU A 347 8.07 23.20 5.92
CA LEU A 347 7.63 21.87 6.36
C LEU A 347 7.85 20.84 5.25
N PRO A 348 8.41 19.65 5.57
CA PRO A 348 8.53 18.56 4.61
C PRO A 348 7.18 17.87 4.35
N TYR A 349 7.06 17.21 3.20
CA TYR A 349 6.07 16.16 3.04
C TYR A 349 6.37 15.01 4.02
N ILE A 350 5.35 14.32 4.47
CA ILE A 350 5.48 13.10 5.29
C ILE A 350 4.79 11.96 4.56
N VAL A 351 5.54 10.90 4.26
CA VAL A 351 4.99 9.66 3.68
C VAL A 351 5.02 8.59 4.75
N ILE A 352 3.82 8.12 5.11
CA ILE A 352 3.62 7.05 6.10
C ILE A 352 3.39 5.77 5.32
N VAL A 353 4.24 4.76 5.55
CA VAL A 353 4.13 3.44 4.92
C VAL A 353 3.83 2.40 5.98
N ILE A 354 2.74 1.67 5.78
CA ILE A 354 2.37 0.50 6.58
C ILE A 354 2.54 -0.73 5.70
N ASP A 355 3.52 -1.57 5.98
CA ASP A 355 3.83 -2.75 5.17
C ASP A 355 2.78 -3.87 5.31
N GLU A 356 2.21 -4.05 6.50
CA GLU A 356 1.15 -5.02 6.75
C GLU A 356 0.07 -4.46 7.68
N LEU A 357 -1.01 -3.99 7.09
CA LEU A 357 -2.14 -3.44 7.84
C LEU A 357 -2.84 -4.50 8.71
N ALA A 358 -2.91 -5.75 8.22
CA ALA A 358 -3.59 -6.82 8.95
C ALA A 358 -3.05 -7.02 10.37
N ASP A 359 -1.75 -6.91 10.56
CA ASP A 359 -1.13 -7.12 11.87
C ASP A 359 -1.49 -6.01 12.86
N LEU A 360 -1.72 -4.77 12.39
CA LEU A 360 -2.24 -3.68 13.23
C LEU A 360 -3.73 -3.84 13.53
N MET A 361 -4.53 -4.22 12.53
CA MET A 361 -5.97 -4.40 12.66
C MET A 361 -6.34 -5.58 13.57
N MET A 362 -5.48 -6.59 13.67
CA MET A 362 -5.70 -7.71 14.60
C MET A 362 -5.52 -7.33 16.07
N VAL A 363 -4.78 -6.27 16.37
CA VAL A 363 -4.43 -5.88 17.75
C VAL A 363 -5.22 -4.67 18.22
N ALA A 364 -5.34 -3.64 17.38
CA ALA A 364 -5.97 -2.36 17.72
C ALA A 364 -6.85 -1.83 16.56
N PRO A 365 -7.87 -2.59 16.13
CA PRO A 365 -8.63 -2.25 14.91
C PRO A 365 -9.27 -0.85 14.98
N GLY A 366 -9.91 -0.49 16.09
CA GLY A 366 -10.63 0.78 16.25
C GLY A 366 -9.70 1.99 16.15
N ASP A 367 -8.61 1.99 16.93
CA ASP A 367 -7.65 3.10 16.97
C ASP A 367 -6.93 3.28 15.63
N VAL A 368 -6.55 2.17 15.00
CA VAL A 368 -5.84 2.17 13.70
C VAL A 368 -6.76 2.64 12.58
N GLU A 369 -7.97 2.12 12.50
CA GLU A 369 -8.96 2.51 11.49
C GLU A 369 -9.31 4.00 11.63
N GLU A 370 -9.60 4.48 12.85
CA GLU A 370 -9.91 5.88 13.11
C GLU A 370 -8.78 6.81 12.65
N ALA A 371 -7.53 6.51 13.05
CA ALA A 371 -6.38 7.32 12.68
C ALA A 371 -6.15 7.34 11.16
N ILE A 372 -6.21 6.19 10.50
CA ILE A 372 -6.08 6.09 9.03
C ILE A 372 -7.18 6.91 8.35
N CYS A 373 -8.44 6.77 8.78
CA CYS A 373 -9.56 7.51 8.18
C CYS A 373 -9.41 9.03 8.38
N ARG A 374 -9.02 9.49 9.57
CA ARG A 374 -8.78 10.92 9.83
C ARG A 374 -7.67 11.50 8.95
N ILE A 375 -6.55 10.79 8.83
CA ILE A 375 -5.46 11.18 7.94
C ILE A 375 -5.93 11.21 6.49
N ALA A 376 -6.56 10.13 6.01
CA ALA A 376 -7.01 10.02 4.63
C ALA A 376 -8.03 11.09 4.23
N GLN A 377 -8.88 11.53 5.16
CA GLN A 377 -9.88 12.58 4.89
C GLN A 377 -9.30 13.99 4.76
N LYS A 378 -8.26 14.31 5.52
CA LYS A 378 -7.83 15.69 5.69
C LYS A 378 -6.37 15.96 5.35
N ALA A 379 -5.47 14.98 5.47
CA ALA A 379 -4.05 15.23 5.48
C ALA A 379 -3.42 15.59 4.13
N ARG A 380 -4.14 15.43 3.02
CA ARG A 380 -3.64 15.74 1.66
C ARG A 380 -3.09 17.17 1.57
N ALA A 381 -3.87 18.16 2.02
CA ALA A 381 -3.45 19.56 1.97
C ALA A 381 -2.26 19.87 2.90
N CYS A 382 -2.11 19.11 3.99
CA CYS A 382 -0.99 19.22 4.91
C CYS A 382 0.29 18.54 4.42
N GLY A 383 0.25 17.86 3.28
CA GLY A 383 1.40 17.12 2.75
C GLY A 383 1.74 15.86 3.52
N ILE A 384 0.76 15.22 4.18
CA ILE A 384 0.91 13.93 4.84
C ILE A 384 0.16 12.88 4.02
N HIS A 385 0.86 11.84 3.61
CA HIS A 385 0.37 10.82 2.69
C HIS A 385 0.52 9.42 3.27
N LEU A 386 -0.51 8.58 3.07
CA LEU A 386 -0.54 7.19 3.51
C LEU A 386 -0.31 6.24 2.34
N LEU A 387 0.57 5.28 2.52
CA LEU A 387 0.68 4.08 1.69
C LEU A 387 0.45 2.88 2.59
N VAL A 388 -0.75 2.33 2.50
CA VAL A 388 -1.19 1.22 3.35
C VAL A 388 -1.15 -0.06 2.56
N ALA A 389 -0.39 -1.04 3.03
CA ALA A 389 -0.25 -2.31 2.34
C ALA A 389 -0.72 -3.50 3.16
N THR A 390 -1.19 -4.55 2.48
CA THR A 390 -1.55 -5.82 3.12
C THR A 390 -1.41 -7.00 2.16
N GLN A 391 -1.02 -8.14 2.73
CA GLN A 391 -1.04 -9.45 2.04
C GLN A 391 -2.34 -10.22 2.32
N ARG A 392 -3.21 -9.69 3.20
CA ARG A 392 -4.47 -10.30 3.61
C ARG A 392 -5.64 -9.40 3.22
N PRO A 393 -6.12 -9.48 1.97
CA PRO A 393 -7.18 -8.62 1.47
C PRO A 393 -8.57 -9.09 1.96
N SER A 394 -8.77 -9.19 3.27
CA SER A 394 -10.06 -9.50 3.88
C SER A 394 -10.84 -8.23 4.23
N VAL A 395 -12.15 -8.35 4.37
CA VAL A 395 -13.03 -7.23 4.73
C VAL A 395 -12.80 -6.71 6.14
N ASP A 396 -12.24 -7.53 7.03
CA ASP A 396 -11.87 -7.15 8.39
C ASP A 396 -10.61 -6.29 8.44
N VAL A 397 -9.76 -6.39 7.41
CA VAL A 397 -8.54 -5.61 7.25
C VAL A 397 -8.78 -4.38 6.38
N ILE A 398 -9.38 -4.59 5.21
CA ILE A 398 -9.72 -3.52 4.26
C ILE A 398 -11.20 -3.21 4.46
N THR A 399 -11.51 -2.49 5.53
CA THR A 399 -12.88 -2.16 5.91
C THR A 399 -13.54 -1.18 4.92
N GLY A 400 -14.87 -1.11 4.97
CA GLY A 400 -15.62 -0.15 4.17
C GLY A 400 -15.23 1.30 4.43
N LEU A 401 -14.85 1.64 5.68
CA LEU A 401 -14.40 2.98 6.05
C LEU A 401 -13.03 3.30 5.44
N ILE A 402 -12.08 2.39 5.50
CA ILE A 402 -10.76 2.55 4.86
C ILE A 402 -10.95 2.71 3.35
N LYS A 403 -11.77 1.86 2.72
CA LYS A 403 -12.04 1.91 1.27
C LYS A 403 -12.67 3.21 0.81
N SER A 404 -13.60 3.76 1.59
CA SER A 404 -14.28 5.03 1.25
C SER A 404 -13.33 6.23 1.33
N ASN A 405 -12.29 6.16 2.17
CA ASN A 405 -11.35 7.26 2.40
C ASN A 405 -10.06 7.14 1.58
N ILE A 406 -9.72 5.93 1.09
CA ILE A 406 -8.54 5.69 0.24
C ILE A 406 -9.01 5.24 -1.15
N PRO A 407 -9.25 6.16 -2.08
CA PRO A 407 -9.78 5.81 -3.40
C PRO A 407 -8.72 5.23 -4.34
N THR A 408 -7.45 5.54 -4.15
CA THR A 408 -6.37 5.01 -4.98
C THR A 408 -5.96 3.63 -4.50
N ARG A 409 -6.02 2.66 -5.40
CA ARG A 409 -5.76 1.25 -5.07
C ARG A 409 -4.86 0.62 -6.10
N ILE A 410 -3.89 -0.14 -5.62
CA ILE A 410 -2.98 -0.95 -6.43
C ILE A 410 -3.19 -2.40 -6.03
N ALA A 411 -3.77 -3.19 -6.94
CA ALA A 411 -3.98 -4.61 -6.74
C ALA A 411 -2.89 -5.40 -7.46
N PHE A 412 -2.21 -6.24 -6.71
CA PHE A 412 -1.39 -7.32 -7.23
C PHE A 412 -2.23 -8.59 -7.37
N THR A 413 -1.66 -9.63 -7.96
CA THR A 413 -2.33 -10.92 -8.10
C THR A 413 -2.85 -11.43 -6.75
N VAL A 414 -4.09 -11.89 -6.75
CA VAL A 414 -4.76 -12.52 -5.61
C VAL A 414 -5.29 -13.89 -6.00
N SER A 415 -5.64 -14.71 -5.00
CA SER A 415 -6.08 -16.09 -5.22
C SER A 415 -7.56 -16.22 -5.61
N SER A 416 -8.38 -15.21 -5.31
CA SER A 416 -9.83 -15.30 -5.55
C SER A 416 -10.42 -14.00 -6.07
N GLN A 417 -11.57 -14.11 -6.74
CA GLN A 417 -12.36 -12.95 -7.17
C GLN A 417 -12.91 -12.16 -5.97
N VAL A 418 -13.13 -12.82 -4.84
CA VAL A 418 -13.59 -12.16 -3.61
C VAL A 418 -12.51 -11.21 -3.10
N ASP A 419 -11.24 -11.65 -3.07
CA ASP A 419 -10.10 -10.81 -2.69
C ASP A 419 -9.96 -9.61 -3.65
N SER A 420 -10.11 -9.85 -4.96
CA SER A 420 -10.10 -8.77 -5.95
C SER A 420 -11.17 -7.72 -5.65
N ARG A 421 -12.41 -8.14 -5.41
CA ARG A 421 -13.51 -7.23 -5.07
C ARG A 421 -13.27 -6.50 -3.74
N THR A 422 -12.63 -7.14 -2.79
CA THR A 422 -12.27 -6.50 -1.53
C THR A 422 -11.29 -5.35 -1.76
N ILE A 423 -10.34 -5.50 -2.68
CA ILE A 423 -9.32 -4.48 -2.96
C ILE A 423 -9.86 -3.39 -3.89
N ILE A 424 -10.37 -3.77 -5.07
CA ILE A 424 -10.66 -2.84 -6.18
C ILE A 424 -12.15 -2.78 -6.55
N ASP A 425 -13.04 -3.36 -5.76
CA ASP A 425 -14.49 -3.40 -5.92
C ASP A 425 -15.00 -4.21 -7.13
N ILE A 426 -14.10 -4.70 -7.98
CA ILE A 426 -14.39 -5.51 -9.16
C ILE A 426 -13.52 -6.78 -9.16
N GLY A 427 -13.93 -7.80 -9.94
CA GLY A 427 -13.06 -8.92 -10.25
C GLY A 427 -11.99 -8.52 -11.26
N GLY A 428 -10.92 -9.29 -11.34
CA GLY A 428 -9.85 -9.12 -12.32
C GLY A 428 -8.44 -9.28 -11.75
N ALA A 429 -8.21 -8.95 -10.48
CA ALA A 429 -6.89 -9.13 -9.86
C ALA A 429 -6.50 -10.62 -9.72
N GLU A 430 -7.48 -11.52 -9.65
CA GLU A 430 -7.27 -12.96 -9.67
C GLU A 430 -6.82 -13.49 -11.05
N LYS A 431 -7.01 -12.69 -12.10
CA LYS A 431 -6.64 -13.03 -13.49
C LYS A 431 -5.32 -12.38 -13.92
N LEU A 432 -4.67 -11.63 -13.06
CA LEU A 432 -3.35 -11.06 -13.36
C LEU A 432 -2.34 -12.20 -13.49
N LEU A 433 -1.51 -12.14 -14.54
CA LEU A 433 -0.61 -13.24 -14.89
C LEU A 433 0.58 -13.42 -13.92
N GLY A 434 0.72 -12.55 -12.93
CA GLY A 434 1.76 -12.66 -11.93
C GLY A 434 3.17 -12.48 -12.48
N ARG A 435 4.16 -13.10 -11.82
CA ARG A 435 5.59 -13.09 -12.21
C ARG A 435 5.93 -14.23 -13.13
#